data_58eb5ebba69c0c330e425381b9157dc2
#
_entry.id   58eb5ebba69c0c330e425381b9157dc2
#
_cell.length_a   1.000
_cell.length_b   1.000
_cell.length_c   1.000
_cell.angle_alpha   90.00
_cell.angle_beta   90.00
_cell.angle_gamma   90.00
#
_symmetry.space_group_name_H-M   'P 1'
#
loop_
_entity.id
_entity.type
_entity.pdbx_description
1 polymer ?
#
loop_
_entity_poly.entity_id
_entity_poly.type
_entity_poly.pdbx_seq_one_letter_code
_entity_poly.pdbx_strand_id
1 'polypeptide(L)'
;MTTRGAREEQPYVDVHDAGVHVGGRPLWEHVTFSVQPGEFVAVLGPNGVGKSTLLKTLLGFVPVASGTVRVGGRPPGAANHEIGYLPQRRSFDPALRVRGVDIVRLGVDGDRWGVPLARGKQARARVAELLDLVDATELAARPIGQLSGGEQQRLLIAQALARRPRLLLLDEPLDSLDISNQGAIAGLVNRIRREEHLAVMIVAHDVNPVLSYLDRVLYLARGRAVVGTPRDVITGPTLSDLYSAPIEVLHTSDGQLVVVGHPEASSYHPHLHAHAPRRGHRADDAGR
;
A
#
# COMPACT_ATOMS: atom_id res chain seq x y z
N MET A 1 -14.33 43.44 11.99
CA MET A 1 -13.61 42.18 12.19
C MET A 1 -14.17 41.17 11.22
N THR A 2 -13.53 41.03 10.07
CA THR A 2 -14.01 40.16 8.97
C THR A 2 -13.45 38.76 9.22
N THR A 3 -14.29 37.83 9.56
CA THR A 3 -13.98 36.41 9.67
C THR A 3 -13.46 35.92 8.32
N ARG A 4 -12.18 35.64 8.27
CA ARG A 4 -11.50 34.99 7.15
C ARG A 4 -12.07 33.59 7.04
N GLY A 5 -13.07 33.40 6.18
CA GLY A 5 -13.64 32.08 5.90
C GLY A 5 -12.51 31.12 5.53
N ALA A 6 -12.39 30.01 6.27
CA ALA A 6 -11.56 28.90 5.90
C ALA A 6 -11.98 28.50 4.48
N ARG A 7 -11.10 28.69 3.49
CA ARG A 7 -11.24 28.03 2.19
C ARG A 7 -11.16 26.55 2.52
N GLU A 8 -12.25 25.82 2.35
CA GLU A 8 -12.22 24.37 2.29
C GLU A 8 -11.16 24.02 1.26
N GLU A 9 -10.04 23.47 1.70
CA GLU A 9 -9.02 23.00 0.79
C GLU A 9 -9.66 21.91 -0.06
N GLN A 10 -9.57 22.04 -1.39
CA GLN A 10 -10.11 21.05 -2.30
C GLN A 10 -9.42 19.71 -2.05
N PRO A 11 -10.17 18.60 -1.98
CA PRO A 11 -9.58 17.28 -1.77
C PRO A 11 -8.56 16.97 -2.88
N TYR A 12 -7.47 16.34 -2.50
CA TYR A 12 -6.46 15.93 -3.46
C TYR A 12 -6.93 14.72 -4.29
N VAL A 13 -7.66 13.80 -3.67
CA VAL A 13 -8.40 12.72 -4.34
C VAL A 13 -9.88 12.98 -4.12
N ASP A 14 -10.65 12.96 -5.21
CA ASP A 14 -12.10 13.09 -5.18
C ASP A 14 -12.72 12.01 -6.06
N VAL A 15 -13.50 11.15 -5.44
CA VAL A 15 -14.17 9.99 -6.08
C VAL A 15 -15.66 10.10 -5.79
N HIS A 16 -16.47 10.16 -6.83
CA HIS A 16 -17.91 10.32 -6.70
C HIS A 16 -18.65 9.27 -7.53
N ASP A 17 -19.43 8.44 -6.87
CA ASP A 17 -20.29 7.39 -7.45
C ASP A 17 -19.55 6.52 -8.48
N ALA A 18 -18.28 6.24 -8.21
CA ALA A 18 -17.41 5.57 -9.16
C ALA A 18 -17.59 4.07 -9.15
N GLY A 19 -17.55 3.49 -10.34
CA GLY A 19 -17.53 2.05 -10.56
C GLY A 19 -16.38 1.62 -11.45
N VAL A 20 -15.85 0.42 -11.20
CA VAL A 20 -14.78 -0.20 -11.98
C VAL A 20 -15.15 -1.63 -12.32
N HIS A 21 -14.92 -1.99 -13.58
CA HIS A 21 -15.12 -3.33 -14.11
C HIS A 21 -13.79 -3.95 -14.51
N VAL A 22 -13.63 -5.23 -14.22
CA VAL A 22 -12.46 -6.03 -14.62
C VAL A 22 -12.93 -7.27 -15.36
N GLY A 23 -12.44 -7.49 -16.56
CA GLY A 23 -12.89 -8.62 -17.40
C GLY A 23 -14.40 -8.60 -17.70
N GLY A 24 -14.99 -7.41 -17.82
CA GLY A 24 -16.43 -7.22 -18.10
C GLY A 24 -17.34 -7.44 -16.89
N ARG A 25 -16.79 -7.68 -15.69
CA ARG A 25 -17.56 -7.84 -14.44
C ARG A 25 -17.33 -6.67 -13.50
N PRO A 26 -18.37 -6.18 -12.79
CA PRO A 26 -18.20 -5.17 -11.79
C PRO A 26 -17.29 -5.70 -10.67
N LEU A 27 -16.27 -4.93 -10.35
CA LEU A 27 -15.39 -5.18 -9.20
C LEU A 27 -15.90 -4.44 -7.96
N TRP A 28 -16.23 -3.17 -8.14
CA TRP A 28 -16.93 -2.33 -7.17
C TRP A 28 -17.70 -1.22 -7.89
N GLU A 29 -18.78 -0.75 -7.26
CA GLU A 29 -19.69 0.27 -7.80
C GLU A 29 -20.13 1.21 -6.67
N HIS A 30 -20.60 2.40 -7.08
CA HIS A 30 -21.12 3.43 -6.17
C HIS A 30 -20.12 3.82 -5.05
N VAL A 31 -18.81 3.81 -5.36
CA VAL A 31 -17.78 4.21 -4.41
C VAL A 31 -17.65 5.73 -4.40
N THR A 32 -17.81 6.32 -3.21
CA THR A 32 -17.67 7.77 -3.00
C THR A 32 -16.76 8.02 -1.80
N PHE A 33 -15.66 8.76 -2.01
CA PHE A 33 -14.78 9.23 -0.95
C PHE A 33 -13.90 10.37 -1.45
N SER A 34 -13.30 11.08 -0.51
CA SER A 34 -12.27 12.08 -0.80
C SER A 34 -11.05 11.87 0.09
N VAL A 35 -9.89 12.38 -0.32
CA VAL A 35 -8.68 12.43 0.52
C VAL A 35 -8.16 13.85 0.52
N GLN A 36 -7.99 14.41 1.72
CA GLN A 36 -7.50 15.76 1.91
C GLN A 36 -5.96 15.82 1.86
N PRO A 37 -5.35 16.96 1.52
CA PRO A 37 -3.91 17.15 1.71
C PRO A 37 -3.51 16.83 3.15
N GLY A 38 -2.42 16.10 3.33
CA GLY A 38 -1.93 15.71 4.66
C GLY A 38 -2.73 14.60 5.37
N GLU A 39 -3.79 14.06 4.77
CA GLU A 39 -4.59 12.99 5.36
C GLU A 39 -3.93 11.61 5.20
N PHE A 40 -4.08 10.73 6.20
CA PHE A 40 -3.62 9.35 6.16
C PHE A 40 -4.81 8.40 6.12
N VAL A 41 -5.02 7.78 4.97
CA VAL A 41 -6.16 6.88 4.71
C VAL A 41 -5.69 5.45 4.51
N ALA A 42 -6.25 4.50 5.26
CA ALA A 42 -6.06 3.07 4.98
C ALA A 42 -7.16 2.55 4.06
N VAL A 43 -6.78 1.74 3.07
CA VAL A 43 -7.69 0.95 2.23
C VAL A 43 -7.65 -0.48 2.70
N LEU A 44 -8.72 -0.93 3.32
CA LEU A 44 -8.87 -2.24 3.94
C LEU A 44 -9.89 -3.10 3.18
N GLY A 45 -9.93 -4.38 3.47
CA GLY A 45 -10.90 -5.33 2.93
C GLY A 45 -10.25 -6.67 2.55
N PRO A 46 -11.06 -7.69 2.20
CA PRO A 46 -10.60 -9.01 1.82
C PRO A 46 -9.64 -9.02 0.64
N ASN A 47 -8.96 -10.15 0.44
CA ASN A 47 -8.16 -10.37 -0.75
C ASN A 47 -9.04 -10.42 -2.00
N GLY A 48 -8.54 -9.85 -3.08
CA GLY A 48 -9.25 -9.87 -4.37
C GLY A 48 -10.40 -8.87 -4.52
N VAL A 49 -10.75 -8.10 -3.47
CA VAL A 49 -11.86 -7.12 -3.51
C VAL A 49 -11.57 -5.87 -4.36
N GLY A 50 -10.33 -5.70 -4.80
CA GLY A 50 -9.95 -4.58 -5.67
C GLY A 50 -9.24 -3.41 -4.99
N LYS A 51 -8.62 -3.61 -3.81
CA LYS A 51 -7.82 -2.58 -3.13
C LYS A 51 -6.70 -2.02 -4.01
N SER A 52 -5.85 -2.88 -4.55
CA SER A 52 -4.79 -2.47 -5.50
C SER A 52 -5.36 -1.92 -6.81
N THR A 53 -6.54 -2.40 -7.23
CA THR A 53 -7.24 -1.87 -8.41
C THR A 53 -7.69 -0.44 -8.17
N LEU A 54 -8.13 -0.09 -6.96
CA LEU A 54 -8.46 1.28 -6.60
C LEU A 54 -7.25 2.21 -6.77
N LEU A 55 -6.07 1.82 -6.24
CA LEU A 55 -4.86 2.61 -6.44
C LEU A 55 -4.49 2.73 -7.93
N LYS A 56 -4.60 1.65 -8.70
CA LYS A 56 -4.37 1.65 -10.14
C LYS A 56 -5.38 2.53 -10.91
N THR A 57 -6.62 2.63 -10.42
CA THR A 57 -7.62 3.54 -11.00
C THR A 57 -7.23 5.00 -10.76
N LEU A 58 -6.77 5.36 -9.56
CA LEU A 58 -6.27 6.72 -9.28
C LEU A 58 -5.07 7.09 -10.17
N LEU A 59 -4.22 6.10 -10.50
CA LEU A 59 -3.08 6.26 -11.41
C LEU A 59 -3.48 6.26 -12.89
N GLY A 60 -4.74 6.00 -13.23
CA GLY A 60 -5.24 5.93 -14.61
C GLY A 60 -4.88 4.65 -15.34
N PHE A 61 -4.37 3.60 -14.67
CA PHE A 61 -4.06 2.30 -15.27
C PHE A 61 -5.31 1.43 -15.48
N VAL A 62 -6.35 1.68 -14.70
CA VAL A 62 -7.64 1.02 -14.82
C VAL A 62 -8.70 2.08 -15.10
N PRO A 63 -9.47 1.95 -16.18
CA PRO A 63 -10.49 2.94 -16.52
C PRO A 63 -11.67 2.88 -15.55
N VAL A 64 -12.27 4.04 -15.31
CA VAL A 64 -13.53 4.20 -14.58
C VAL A 64 -14.68 3.83 -15.51
N ALA A 65 -15.57 2.94 -15.07
CA ALA A 65 -16.74 2.50 -15.84
C ALA A 65 -17.96 3.43 -15.63
N SER A 66 -18.10 3.99 -14.41
CA SER A 66 -19.19 4.93 -14.05
C SER A 66 -18.69 5.94 -13.03
N GLY A 67 -19.42 7.05 -12.87
CA GLY A 67 -19.09 8.10 -11.92
C GLY A 67 -17.88 8.95 -12.31
N THR A 68 -17.25 9.59 -11.34
CA THR A 68 -16.10 10.48 -11.58
C THR A 68 -14.99 10.23 -10.59
N VAL A 69 -13.75 10.33 -11.09
CA VAL A 69 -12.51 10.27 -10.27
C VAL A 69 -11.63 11.46 -10.67
N ARG A 70 -11.15 12.18 -9.67
CA ARG A 70 -10.19 13.28 -9.85
C ARG A 70 -9.02 13.11 -8.89
N VAL A 71 -7.81 13.41 -9.36
CA VAL A 71 -6.58 13.43 -8.57
C VAL A 71 -5.85 14.73 -8.86
N GLY A 72 -5.61 15.53 -7.82
CA GLY A 72 -5.12 16.90 -7.99
C GLY A 72 -6.01 17.76 -8.88
N GLY A 73 -7.34 17.56 -8.81
CA GLY A 73 -8.35 18.23 -9.64
C GLY A 73 -8.39 17.78 -11.11
N ARG A 74 -7.58 16.79 -11.51
CA ARG A 74 -7.42 16.31 -12.90
C ARG A 74 -7.96 14.89 -13.06
N PRO A 75 -8.27 14.43 -14.29
CA PRO A 75 -8.57 13.02 -14.53
C PRO A 75 -7.42 12.09 -14.09
N PRO A 76 -7.71 10.83 -13.73
CA PRO A 76 -6.71 9.83 -13.40
C PRO A 76 -5.59 9.74 -14.45
N GLY A 77 -4.36 9.57 -14.01
CA GLY A 77 -3.17 9.53 -14.87
C GLY A 77 -2.55 10.89 -15.20
N ALA A 78 -3.34 11.96 -15.28
CA ALA A 78 -2.84 13.30 -15.65
C ALA A 78 -1.97 13.96 -14.56
N ALA A 79 -2.13 13.53 -13.30
CA ALA A 79 -1.38 14.04 -12.15
C ALA A 79 -0.28 13.08 -11.65
N ASN A 80 0.10 12.05 -12.41
CA ASN A 80 1.04 11.01 -11.95
C ASN A 80 2.43 11.55 -11.57
N HIS A 81 2.83 12.70 -12.10
CA HIS A 81 4.07 13.36 -11.70
C HIS A 81 4.05 13.92 -10.26
N GLU A 82 2.86 14.09 -9.67
CA GLU A 82 2.62 14.52 -8.29
C GLU A 82 2.28 13.33 -7.37
N ILE A 83 2.36 12.09 -7.87
CA ILE A 83 2.04 10.87 -7.11
C ILE A 83 3.32 10.05 -6.92
N GLY A 84 3.63 9.71 -5.67
CA GLY A 84 4.56 8.65 -5.35
C GLY A 84 3.80 7.33 -5.26
N TYR A 85 4.24 6.32 -5.99
CA TYR A 85 3.60 5.01 -5.95
C TYR A 85 4.60 3.92 -5.60
N LEU A 86 4.26 3.14 -4.59
CA LEU A 86 4.96 1.92 -4.22
C LEU A 86 4.03 0.74 -4.49
N PRO A 87 4.27 -0.01 -5.58
CA PRO A 87 3.47 -1.17 -5.91
C PRO A 87 3.76 -2.33 -4.96
N GLN A 88 2.78 -3.23 -4.81
CA GLN A 88 2.97 -4.49 -4.13
C GLN A 88 4.17 -5.24 -4.74
N ARG A 89 5.14 -5.58 -3.91
CA ARG A 89 6.34 -6.28 -4.35
C ARG A 89 6.63 -7.44 -3.41
N ARG A 90 7.15 -8.52 -4.00
CA ARG A 90 7.89 -9.55 -3.28
C ARG A 90 9.33 -9.06 -3.07
N SER A 91 10.07 -9.68 -2.16
CA SER A 91 11.48 -9.36 -1.90
C SER A 91 12.32 -9.36 -3.17
N PHE A 92 13.38 -8.57 -3.18
CA PHE A 92 14.38 -8.63 -4.25
C PHE A 92 15.16 -9.95 -4.21
N ASP A 93 15.58 -10.41 -5.40
CA ASP A 93 16.49 -11.55 -5.50
C ASP A 93 17.77 -11.25 -4.71
N PRO A 94 18.20 -12.13 -3.76
CA PRO A 94 19.44 -11.97 -3.01
C PRO A 94 20.69 -11.80 -3.87
N ALA A 95 20.67 -12.30 -5.11
CA ALA A 95 21.76 -12.14 -6.09
C ALA A 95 21.83 -10.75 -6.73
N LEU A 96 20.78 -9.93 -6.58
CA LEU A 96 20.73 -8.60 -7.20
C LEU A 96 21.76 -7.66 -6.58
N ARG A 97 22.69 -7.16 -7.41
CA ARG A 97 23.82 -6.31 -6.99
C ARG A 97 23.60 -4.81 -7.17
N VAL A 98 22.38 -4.37 -7.48
CA VAL A 98 22.04 -2.94 -7.58
C VAL A 98 22.16 -2.31 -6.20
N ARG A 99 22.88 -1.19 -6.10
CA ARG A 99 23.10 -0.50 -4.81
C ARG A 99 21.86 0.29 -4.40
N GLY A 100 21.68 0.48 -3.11
CA GLY A 100 20.58 1.28 -2.56
C GLY A 100 20.47 2.67 -3.18
N VAL A 101 21.60 3.37 -3.36
CA VAL A 101 21.67 4.68 -4.01
C VAL A 101 21.16 4.67 -5.45
N ASP A 102 21.38 3.59 -6.19
CA ASP A 102 20.94 3.47 -7.59
C ASP A 102 19.41 3.24 -7.66
N ILE A 103 18.83 2.54 -6.69
CA ILE A 103 17.36 2.38 -6.55
C ILE A 103 16.69 3.74 -6.33
N VAL A 104 17.18 4.55 -5.39
CA VAL A 104 16.62 5.88 -5.12
C VAL A 104 16.82 6.79 -6.33
N ARG A 105 17.96 6.70 -6.98
CA ARG A 105 18.28 7.50 -8.18
C ARG A 105 17.34 7.23 -9.35
N LEU A 106 16.88 5.99 -9.54
CA LEU A 106 15.85 5.65 -10.54
C LEU A 106 14.57 6.46 -10.37
N GLY A 107 14.19 6.82 -9.14
CA GLY A 107 13.06 7.71 -8.90
C GLY A 107 13.31 9.15 -9.31
N VAL A 108 14.57 9.63 -9.21
CA VAL A 108 14.97 11.00 -9.54
C VAL A 108 15.14 11.21 -11.04
N ASP A 109 15.80 10.27 -11.73
CA ASP A 109 16.27 10.39 -13.12
C ASP A 109 15.63 9.38 -14.10
N GLY A 110 14.91 8.36 -13.61
CA GLY A 110 14.55 7.16 -14.37
C GLY A 110 13.62 7.36 -15.57
N ASP A 111 13.04 8.56 -15.73
CA ASP A 111 12.21 8.93 -16.90
C ASP A 111 13.03 9.62 -18.01
N ARG A 112 14.33 9.77 -17.84
CA ARG A 112 15.17 10.56 -18.73
C ARG A 112 16.24 9.72 -19.40
N TRP A 113 16.31 9.84 -20.71
CA TRP A 113 17.38 9.26 -21.53
C TRP A 113 18.52 10.27 -21.73
N GLY A 114 19.77 9.80 -21.70
CA GLY A 114 20.95 10.57 -21.99
C GLY A 114 21.93 10.74 -20.81
N VAL A 115 23.07 11.36 -21.07
CA VAL A 115 24.12 11.60 -20.06
C VAL A 115 23.81 12.91 -19.33
N PRO A 116 23.53 12.89 -18.01
CA PRO A 116 23.09 14.05 -17.23
C PRO A 116 24.30 14.92 -16.83
N LEU A 117 25.00 15.54 -17.77
CA LEU A 117 26.20 16.34 -17.47
C LEU A 117 25.89 17.58 -16.63
N ALA A 118 24.78 18.28 -16.87
CA ALA A 118 24.46 19.54 -16.20
C ALA A 118 23.72 19.40 -14.85
N ARG A 119 23.03 18.30 -14.60
CA ARG A 119 22.16 18.09 -13.41
C ARG A 119 22.65 17.02 -12.45
N GLY A 120 23.78 16.40 -12.72
CA GLY A 120 24.33 15.32 -11.89
C GLY A 120 24.56 15.73 -10.44
N LYS A 121 24.90 17.00 -10.19
CA LYS A 121 25.07 17.52 -8.81
C LYS A 121 23.73 17.65 -8.07
N GLN A 122 22.70 18.17 -8.75
CA GLN A 122 21.34 18.31 -8.17
C GLN A 122 20.69 16.95 -7.89
N ALA A 123 20.82 16.01 -8.84
CA ALA A 123 20.30 14.65 -8.64
C ALA A 123 21.01 13.95 -7.47
N ARG A 124 22.32 14.07 -7.34
CA ARG A 124 23.07 13.54 -6.19
C ARG A 124 22.62 14.14 -4.87
N ALA A 125 22.45 15.47 -4.82
CA ALA A 125 21.97 16.16 -3.63
C ALA A 125 20.56 15.67 -3.25
N ARG A 126 19.64 15.52 -4.22
CA ARG A 126 18.30 15.00 -3.98
C ARG A 126 18.30 13.55 -3.49
N VAL A 127 19.15 12.70 -4.05
CA VAL A 127 19.30 11.32 -3.59
C VAL A 127 19.81 11.27 -2.15
N ALA A 128 20.80 12.09 -1.79
CA ALA A 128 21.30 12.18 -0.42
C ALA A 128 20.22 12.65 0.55
N GLU A 129 19.47 13.69 0.21
CA GLU A 129 18.32 14.19 0.98
C GLU A 129 17.28 13.11 1.21
N LEU A 130 16.94 12.31 0.16
CA LEU A 130 15.97 11.22 0.27
C LEU A 130 16.45 10.07 1.14
N LEU A 131 17.72 9.70 1.04
CA LEU A 131 18.31 8.67 1.90
C LEU A 131 18.31 9.06 3.36
N ASP A 132 18.61 10.34 3.65
CA ASP A 132 18.53 10.88 5.00
C ASP A 132 17.09 10.90 5.53
N LEU A 133 16.15 11.37 4.71
CA LEU A 133 14.73 11.44 5.05
C LEU A 133 14.13 10.07 5.47
N VAL A 134 14.60 8.98 4.90
CA VAL A 134 14.12 7.62 5.22
C VAL A 134 15.05 6.86 6.17
N ASP A 135 16.04 7.52 6.79
CA ASP A 135 17.06 6.93 7.66
C ASP A 135 17.78 5.75 6.97
N ALA A 136 18.25 5.93 5.72
CA ALA A 136 18.85 4.89 4.89
C ALA A 136 20.22 5.29 4.28
N THR A 137 20.86 6.33 4.80
CA THR A 137 22.14 6.84 4.28
C THR A 137 23.23 5.76 4.29
N GLU A 138 23.29 4.92 5.33
CA GLU A 138 24.26 3.84 5.46
C GLU A 138 24.01 2.69 4.45
N LEU A 139 22.79 2.61 3.89
CA LEU A 139 22.40 1.58 2.94
C LEU A 139 22.78 1.95 1.50
N ALA A 140 23.21 3.18 1.25
CA ALA A 140 23.45 3.74 -0.08
C ALA A 140 24.38 2.88 -0.95
N ALA A 141 25.47 2.36 -0.37
CA ALA A 141 26.47 1.56 -1.09
C ALA A 141 26.16 0.04 -1.10
N ARG A 142 25.23 -0.43 -0.28
CA ARG A 142 24.94 -1.86 -0.12
C ARG A 142 24.05 -2.37 -1.26
N PRO A 143 24.31 -3.61 -1.77
CA PRO A 143 23.42 -4.25 -2.74
C PRO A 143 22.02 -4.50 -2.15
N ILE A 144 20.96 -4.11 -2.87
CA ILE A 144 19.59 -4.20 -2.37
C ILE A 144 19.16 -5.64 -2.06
N GLY A 145 19.65 -6.62 -2.82
CA GLY A 145 19.36 -8.04 -2.56
C GLY A 145 19.94 -8.57 -1.25
N GLN A 146 20.87 -7.84 -0.61
CA GLN A 146 21.49 -8.22 0.66
C GLN A 146 20.90 -7.45 1.87
N LEU A 147 19.93 -6.60 1.62
CA LEU A 147 19.26 -5.83 2.65
C LEU A 147 18.07 -6.60 3.24
N SER A 148 17.76 -6.34 4.50
CA SER A 148 16.54 -6.82 5.13
C SER A 148 15.29 -6.22 4.44
N GLY A 149 14.13 -6.85 4.64
CA GLY A 149 12.86 -6.34 4.06
C GLY A 149 12.57 -4.89 4.46
N GLY A 150 12.79 -4.53 5.72
CA GLY A 150 12.61 -3.16 6.21
C GLY A 150 13.59 -2.16 5.58
N GLU A 151 14.87 -2.54 5.41
CA GLU A 151 15.88 -1.72 4.73
C GLU A 151 15.52 -1.52 3.25
N GLN A 152 15.08 -2.58 2.56
CA GLN A 152 14.59 -2.50 1.18
C GLN A 152 13.40 -1.56 1.07
N GLN A 153 12.45 -1.65 2.02
CA GLN A 153 11.25 -0.83 2.04
C GLN A 153 11.55 0.65 2.20
N ARG A 154 12.50 1.02 3.06
CA ARG A 154 12.97 2.41 3.21
C ARG A 154 13.47 2.98 1.88
N LEU A 155 14.30 2.23 1.14
CA LEU A 155 14.81 2.66 -0.16
C LEU A 155 13.70 2.83 -1.20
N LEU A 156 12.70 1.95 -1.20
CA LEU A 156 11.56 2.04 -2.12
C LEU A 156 10.65 3.24 -1.78
N ILE A 157 10.45 3.53 -0.50
CA ILE A 157 9.76 4.75 -0.08
C ILE A 157 10.54 5.99 -0.53
N ALA A 158 11.87 6.03 -0.35
CA ALA A 158 12.71 7.11 -0.86
C ALA A 158 12.58 7.29 -2.38
N GLN A 159 12.55 6.19 -3.12
CA GLN A 159 12.30 6.20 -4.57
C GLN A 159 10.93 6.81 -4.91
N ALA A 160 9.86 6.44 -4.20
CA ALA A 160 8.52 6.97 -4.42
C ALA A 160 8.43 8.48 -4.12
N LEU A 161 9.23 8.97 -3.17
CA LEU A 161 9.31 10.39 -2.78
C LEU A 161 10.19 11.24 -3.67
N ALA A 162 10.86 10.66 -4.66
CA ALA A 162 11.91 11.31 -5.45
C ALA A 162 11.45 12.61 -6.14
N ARG A 163 10.20 12.66 -6.59
CA ARG A 163 9.60 13.77 -7.32
C ARG A 163 8.84 14.78 -6.46
N ARG A 164 8.98 14.71 -5.14
CA ARG A 164 8.23 15.53 -4.19
C ARG A 164 6.72 15.44 -4.43
N PRO A 165 6.16 14.23 -4.32
CA PRO A 165 4.73 14.01 -4.57
C PRO A 165 3.87 14.78 -3.57
N ARG A 166 2.60 14.98 -3.93
CA ARG A 166 1.54 15.48 -3.05
C ARG A 166 0.67 14.33 -2.50
N LEU A 167 0.72 13.17 -3.15
CA LEU A 167 0.02 11.95 -2.75
C LEU A 167 1.01 10.78 -2.79
N LEU A 168 1.03 9.98 -1.72
CA LEU A 168 1.77 8.73 -1.66
C LEU A 168 0.79 7.56 -1.63
N LEU A 169 0.86 6.71 -2.64
CA LEU A 169 0.08 5.48 -2.75
C LEU A 169 0.98 4.30 -2.42
N LEU A 170 0.62 3.54 -1.39
CA LEU A 170 1.38 2.40 -0.89
C LEU A 170 0.53 1.13 -1.00
N ASP A 171 0.96 0.19 -1.82
CA ASP A 171 0.24 -1.07 -2.05
C ASP A 171 0.90 -2.19 -1.25
N GLU A 172 0.34 -2.51 -0.08
CA GLU A 172 0.79 -3.53 0.87
C GLU A 172 2.27 -3.36 1.30
N PRO A 173 2.70 -2.16 1.74
CA PRO A 173 4.10 -1.89 2.01
C PRO A 173 4.64 -2.59 3.27
N LEU A 174 3.77 -3.10 4.12
CA LEU A 174 4.13 -3.74 5.40
C LEU A 174 4.12 -5.26 5.31
N ASP A 175 3.64 -5.82 4.20
CA ASP A 175 3.61 -7.26 4.00
C ASP A 175 5.02 -7.85 4.00
N SER A 176 5.15 -9.05 4.55
CA SER A 176 6.43 -9.77 4.68
C SER A 176 7.46 -9.11 5.62
N LEU A 177 7.09 -8.07 6.37
CA LEU A 177 7.90 -7.50 7.45
C LEU A 177 7.52 -8.10 8.80
N ASP A 178 8.48 -8.24 9.67
CA ASP A 178 8.19 -8.55 11.08
C ASP A 178 7.52 -7.35 11.79
N ILE A 179 6.88 -7.60 12.93
CA ILE A 179 6.08 -6.63 13.67
C ILE A 179 6.86 -5.36 14.00
N SER A 180 8.14 -5.49 14.37
CA SER A 180 9.00 -4.35 14.70
C SER A 180 9.25 -3.47 13.48
N ASN A 181 9.57 -4.09 12.33
CA ASN A 181 9.78 -3.36 11.08
C ASN A 181 8.49 -2.77 10.53
N GLN A 182 7.33 -3.44 10.68
CA GLN A 182 6.03 -2.87 10.32
C GLN A 182 5.77 -1.54 11.07
N GLY A 183 5.95 -1.52 12.39
CA GLY A 183 5.79 -0.31 13.19
C GLY A 183 6.78 0.79 12.82
N ALA A 184 8.04 0.43 12.56
CA ALA A 184 9.07 1.38 12.15
C ALA A 184 8.76 2.03 10.78
N ILE A 185 8.29 1.25 9.79
CA ILE A 185 7.91 1.77 8.47
C ILE A 185 6.64 2.62 8.57
N ALA A 186 5.63 2.19 9.34
CA ALA A 186 4.42 2.98 9.56
C ALA A 186 4.73 4.34 10.21
N GLY A 187 5.57 4.36 11.24
CA GLY A 187 6.05 5.58 11.88
C GLY A 187 6.83 6.50 10.93
N LEU A 188 7.70 5.93 10.09
CA LEU A 188 8.45 6.64 9.06
C LEU A 188 7.49 7.33 8.06
N VAL A 189 6.52 6.60 7.52
CA VAL A 189 5.53 7.15 6.58
C VAL A 189 4.74 8.29 7.24
N ASN A 190 4.30 8.11 8.49
CA ASN A 190 3.56 9.17 9.20
C ASN A 190 4.44 10.40 9.48
N ARG A 191 5.72 10.23 9.83
CA ARG A 191 6.67 11.34 9.99
C ARG A 191 6.79 12.13 8.69
N ILE A 192 7.06 11.48 7.58
CA ILE A 192 7.19 12.10 6.25
C ILE A 192 5.89 12.81 5.85
N ARG A 193 4.73 12.16 6.07
CA ARG A 193 3.42 12.77 5.82
C ARG A 193 3.29 14.13 6.51
N ARG A 194 3.69 14.20 7.78
CA ARG A 194 3.57 15.44 8.60
C ARG A 194 4.56 16.50 8.16
N GLU A 195 5.80 16.12 7.88
CA GLU A 195 6.87 17.05 7.49
C GLU A 195 6.63 17.65 6.10
N GLU A 196 6.15 16.83 5.15
CA GLU A 196 5.95 17.24 3.75
C GLU A 196 4.49 17.62 3.41
N HIS A 197 3.56 17.60 4.39
CA HIS A 197 2.11 17.80 4.18
C HIS A 197 1.52 16.90 3.09
N LEU A 198 1.99 15.67 3.04
CA LEU A 198 1.73 14.69 2.02
C LEU A 198 0.45 13.92 2.34
N ALA A 199 -0.50 13.80 1.39
CA ALA A 199 -1.60 12.85 1.52
C ALA A 199 -1.06 11.42 1.35
N VAL A 200 -1.53 10.47 2.17
CA VAL A 200 -1.10 9.06 2.11
C VAL A 200 -2.32 8.16 2.00
N MET A 201 -2.30 7.26 1.03
CA MET A 201 -3.21 6.12 0.96
C MET A 201 -2.41 4.82 1.03
N ILE A 202 -2.71 3.98 2.01
CA ILE A 202 -2.06 2.70 2.22
C ILE A 202 -3.05 1.55 2.10
N VAL A 203 -2.76 0.58 1.24
CA VAL A 203 -3.44 -0.72 1.27
C VAL A 203 -2.76 -1.58 2.32
N ALA A 204 -3.53 -2.14 3.23
CA ALA A 204 -3.02 -3.02 4.27
C ALA A 204 -3.95 -4.22 4.49
N HIS A 205 -3.37 -5.36 4.89
CA HIS A 205 -4.12 -6.52 5.36
C HIS A 205 -4.40 -6.43 6.85
N ASP A 206 -3.41 -5.96 7.61
CA ASP A 206 -3.53 -5.66 9.03
C ASP A 206 -3.47 -4.15 9.24
N VAL A 207 -4.47 -3.62 9.93
CA VAL A 207 -4.56 -2.20 10.25
C VAL A 207 -3.72 -1.81 11.46
N ASN A 208 -3.40 -2.77 12.34
CA ASN A 208 -2.81 -2.49 13.64
C ASN A 208 -1.50 -1.67 13.57
N PRO A 209 -0.56 -1.95 12.66
CA PRO A 209 0.69 -1.19 12.57
C PRO A 209 0.50 0.28 12.22
N VAL A 210 -0.61 0.64 11.56
CA VAL A 210 -0.89 2.01 11.10
C VAL A 210 -2.02 2.68 11.87
N LEU A 211 -2.77 1.94 12.69
CA LEU A 211 -4.03 2.36 13.32
C LEU A 211 -3.93 3.71 14.06
N SER A 212 -2.85 3.92 14.81
CA SER A 212 -2.62 5.15 15.59
C SER A 212 -2.32 6.39 14.73
N TYR A 213 -2.06 6.21 13.44
CA TYR A 213 -1.71 7.27 12.51
C TYR A 213 -2.84 7.62 11.54
N LEU A 214 -3.88 6.76 11.46
CA LEU A 214 -4.96 6.90 10.50
C LEU A 214 -5.93 8.02 10.90
N ASP A 215 -6.22 8.88 9.94
CA ASP A 215 -7.32 9.82 10.02
C ASP A 215 -8.62 9.15 9.56
N ARG A 216 -8.57 8.35 8.48
CA ARG A 216 -9.73 7.66 7.92
C ARG A 216 -9.40 6.25 7.40
N VAL A 217 -10.45 5.47 7.30
CA VAL A 217 -10.45 4.12 6.70
C VAL A 217 -11.45 4.08 5.56
N LEU A 218 -11.05 3.51 4.45
CA LEU A 218 -11.90 3.07 3.35
C LEU A 218 -11.92 1.55 3.37
N TYR A 219 -13.04 0.96 3.74
CA TYR A 219 -13.20 -0.49 3.79
C TYR A 219 -13.98 -0.98 2.57
N LEU A 220 -13.34 -1.80 1.74
CA LEU A 220 -13.92 -2.41 0.53
C LEU A 220 -14.33 -3.86 0.82
N ALA A 221 -15.59 -4.21 0.53
CA ALA A 221 -16.04 -5.61 0.50
C ALA A 221 -17.24 -5.78 -0.43
N ARG A 222 -17.32 -6.90 -1.11
CA ARG A 222 -18.45 -7.29 -1.98
C ARG A 222 -18.90 -6.19 -2.96
N GLY A 223 -17.94 -5.48 -3.54
CA GLY A 223 -18.21 -4.41 -4.49
C GLY A 223 -18.72 -3.10 -3.87
N ARG A 224 -18.77 -2.98 -2.55
CA ARG A 224 -19.21 -1.79 -1.80
C ARG A 224 -18.04 -1.20 -1.01
N ALA A 225 -18.19 0.06 -0.62
CA ALA A 225 -17.24 0.76 0.25
C ALA A 225 -17.95 1.42 1.43
N VAL A 226 -17.29 1.39 2.60
CA VAL A 226 -17.63 2.20 3.76
C VAL A 226 -16.43 3.07 4.09
N VAL A 227 -16.67 4.34 4.37
CA VAL A 227 -15.62 5.34 4.63
C VAL A 227 -15.94 6.10 5.91
N GLY A 228 -14.97 6.25 6.79
CA GLY A 228 -15.14 6.95 8.06
C GLY A 228 -13.87 6.93 8.90
N THR A 229 -13.97 7.35 10.15
CA THR A 229 -12.85 7.18 11.07
C THR A 229 -12.62 5.69 11.38
N PRO A 230 -11.41 5.30 11.83
CA PRO A 230 -11.18 3.91 12.23
C PRO A 230 -12.21 3.38 13.23
N ARG A 231 -12.65 4.23 14.17
CA ARG A 231 -13.64 3.88 15.19
C ARG A 231 -15.04 3.64 14.64
N ASP A 232 -15.40 4.34 13.55
CA ASP A 232 -16.73 4.20 12.95
C ASP A 232 -16.80 3.02 11.99
N VAL A 233 -15.72 2.76 11.28
CA VAL A 233 -15.66 1.75 10.21
C VAL A 233 -15.29 0.37 10.75
N ILE A 234 -14.31 0.28 11.65
CA ILE A 234 -13.83 -0.99 12.17
C ILE A 234 -14.66 -1.37 13.41
N THR A 235 -15.93 -1.68 13.18
CA THR A 235 -16.87 -2.11 14.22
C THR A 235 -17.61 -3.38 13.79
N GLY A 236 -18.01 -4.21 14.76
CA GLY A 236 -18.78 -5.42 14.49
C GLY A 236 -20.03 -5.15 13.65
N PRO A 237 -20.91 -4.19 14.01
CA PRO A 237 -22.09 -3.86 13.23
C PRO A 237 -21.77 -3.42 11.78
N THR A 238 -20.82 -2.48 11.59
CA THR A 238 -20.46 -1.98 10.26
C THR A 238 -19.91 -3.08 9.37
N LEU A 239 -19.00 -3.89 9.89
CA LEU A 239 -18.43 -5.01 9.15
C LEU A 239 -19.46 -6.10 8.89
N SER A 240 -20.35 -6.40 9.85
CA SER A 240 -21.41 -7.39 9.67
C SER A 240 -22.38 -7.00 8.54
N ASP A 241 -22.77 -5.72 8.46
CA ASP A 241 -23.60 -5.23 7.35
C ASP A 241 -22.86 -5.33 6.01
N LEU A 242 -21.62 -4.90 5.97
CA LEU A 242 -20.80 -4.92 4.77
C LEU A 242 -20.54 -6.33 4.23
N TYR A 243 -20.35 -7.31 5.13
CA TYR A 243 -20.14 -8.71 4.77
C TYR A 243 -21.44 -9.51 4.64
N SER A 244 -22.56 -8.98 5.13
CA SER A 244 -23.83 -9.70 5.29
C SER A 244 -23.64 -11.02 6.08
N ALA A 245 -22.79 -10.98 7.11
CA ALA A 245 -22.46 -12.09 8.00
C ALA A 245 -22.07 -11.55 9.37
N PRO A 246 -22.33 -12.28 10.47
CA PRO A 246 -21.94 -11.83 11.79
C PRO A 246 -20.42 -11.73 11.92
N ILE A 247 -19.93 -10.55 12.27
CA ILE A 247 -18.52 -10.24 12.51
C ILE A 247 -18.39 -9.59 13.88
N GLU A 248 -17.43 -10.05 14.65
CA GLU A 248 -17.05 -9.42 15.92
C GLU A 248 -15.71 -8.70 15.77
N VAL A 249 -15.61 -7.53 16.40
CA VAL A 249 -14.37 -6.79 16.52
C VAL A 249 -14.00 -6.75 17.98
N LEU A 250 -12.89 -7.37 18.32
CA LEU A 250 -12.36 -7.42 19.66
C LEU A 250 -11.22 -6.38 19.80
N HIS A 251 -11.18 -5.76 20.98
CA HIS A 251 -10.07 -4.91 21.37
C HIS A 251 -9.22 -5.65 22.40
N THR A 252 -7.96 -5.85 22.12
CA THR A 252 -7.03 -6.42 23.09
C THR A 252 -6.64 -5.37 24.14
N SER A 253 -6.08 -5.81 25.27
CA SER A 253 -5.67 -4.92 26.37
C SER A 253 -4.59 -3.89 25.97
N ASP A 254 -3.84 -4.16 24.92
CA ASP A 254 -2.84 -3.28 24.32
C ASP A 254 -3.40 -2.40 23.18
N GLY A 255 -4.73 -2.44 22.95
CA GLY A 255 -5.44 -1.58 22.00
C GLY A 255 -5.41 -2.06 20.55
N GLN A 256 -4.95 -3.29 20.28
CA GLN A 256 -5.03 -3.87 18.94
C GLN A 256 -6.46 -4.28 18.61
N LEU A 257 -6.78 -4.26 17.31
CA LEU A 257 -8.06 -4.70 16.77
C LEU A 257 -7.94 -6.11 16.20
N VAL A 258 -8.85 -7.00 16.60
CA VAL A 258 -8.98 -8.35 16.06
C VAL A 258 -10.36 -8.52 15.47
N VAL A 259 -10.43 -8.76 14.16
CA VAL A 259 -11.69 -9.04 13.46
C VAL A 259 -11.91 -10.54 13.43
N VAL A 260 -13.02 -10.99 14.02
CA VAL A 260 -13.41 -12.40 14.18
C VAL A 260 -14.67 -12.68 13.36
N GLY A 261 -14.73 -13.84 12.73
CA GLY A 261 -15.91 -14.25 11.96
C GLY A 261 -15.85 -13.89 10.48
N HIS A 262 -14.67 -13.59 9.95
CA HIS A 262 -14.48 -13.30 8.52
C HIS A 262 -14.85 -14.53 7.65
N PRO A 263 -15.77 -14.41 6.66
CA PRO A 263 -16.23 -15.55 5.86
C PRO A 263 -15.12 -16.25 5.05
N GLU A 264 -14.00 -15.59 4.80
CA GLU A 264 -12.87 -16.13 4.04
C GLU A 264 -11.82 -16.88 4.88
N ALA A 265 -11.94 -16.87 6.22
CA ALA A 265 -11.04 -17.65 7.07
C ALA A 265 -11.21 -19.16 6.90
N SER A 266 -12.27 -19.61 6.21
CA SER A 266 -12.57 -21.03 5.94
C SER A 266 -11.85 -21.62 4.71
N SER A 267 -11.11 -20.84 3.93
CA SER A 267 -10.38 -21.33 2.73
C SER A 267 -8.89 -21.54 2.97
N TYR A 268 -8.44 -21.63 4.20
CA TYR A 268 -7.09 -22.13 4.49
C TYR A 268 -7.08 -23.64 4.25
N HIS A 269 -6.81 -24.06 3.02
CA HIS A 269 -6.43 -25.44 2.73
C HIS A 269 -4.97 -25.62 3.19
N PRO A 270 -4.73 -26.33 4.30
CA PRO A 270 -3.38 -26.81 4.55
C PRO A 270 -3.07 -27.80 3.43
N HIS A 271 -2.07 -27.51 2.61
CA HIS A 271 -1.46 -28.51 1.76
C HIS A 271 -0.82 -29.57 2.68
N LEU A 272 -1.63 -30.54 3.06
CA LEU A 272 -1.19 -31.81 3.60
C LEU A 272 -0.39 -32.48 2.48
N HIS A 273 0.91 -32.35 2.53
CA HIS A 273 1.81 -33.29 1.86
C HIS A 273 1.56 -34.67 2.48
N ALA A 274 0.65 -35.41 1.85
CA ALA A 274 0.50 -36.83 2.11
C ALA A 274 1.79 -37.50 1.63
N HIS A 275 2.68 -37.81 2.57
CA HIS A 275 3.75 -38.77 2.34
C HIS A 275 3.08 -40.12 2.05
N ALA A 276 3.02 -40.53 0.78
CA ALA A 276 2.67 -41.87 0.40
C ALA A 276 3.73 -42.84 0.98
N PRO A 277 3.35 -43.92 1.69
CA PRO A 277 4.30 -44.87 2.19
C PRO A 277 4.93 -45.62 0.98
N ARG A 278 6.26 -45.62 0.92
CA ARG A 278 7.03 -46.43 -0.01
C ARG A 278 6.67 -47.91 0.22
N ARG A 279 6.00 -48.53 -0.75
CA ARG A 279 5.82 -50.00 -0.81
C ARG A 279 7.19 -50.62 -0.91
N GLY A 280 7.53 -51.46 0.10
CA GLY A 280 8.74 -52.27 0.14
C GLY A 280 8.76 -53.23 -1.05
N HIS A 281 9.88 -53.24 -1.72
CA HIS A 281 10.27 -54.33 -2.64
C HIS A 281 10.52 -55.58 -1.82
N ARG A 282 9.62 -56.58 -1.97
CA ARG A 282 9.90 -57.94 -1.57
C ARG A 282 10.88 -58.53 -2.57
N ALA A 283 12.03 -58.91 -2.10
CA ALA A 283 12.90 -59.84 -2.75
C ALA A 283 12.24 -61.23 -2.71
N ASP A 284 11.94 -61.82 -3.85
CA ASP A 284 11.74 -63.26 -3.97
C ASP A 284 13.00 -63.86 -4.53
N ASP A 285 13.65 -64.60 -3.62
CA ASP A 285 14.67 -65.58 -3.87
C ASP A 285 13.97 -66.89 -4.22
N ALA A 286 14.22 -67.46 -5.38
CA ALA A 286 14.16 -68.92 -5.62
C ALA A 286 14.72 -69.26 -6.98
N GLY A 287 15.87 -69.82 -7.04
CA GLY A 287 16.28 -71.13 -7.46
C GLY A 287 16.08 -71.56 -8.95
N ARG A 288 17.08 -71.57 -9.67
CA ARG A 288 17.78 -72.65 -10.40
C ARG A 288 18.71 -72.08 -11.44
#